data_b06b0d9df627b14615e0c4bbfbd02e59
#
_entry.id   b06b0d9df627b14615e0c4bbfbd02e59
#
_cell.length_a   1.000
_cell.length_b   1.000
_cell.length_c   1.000
_cell.angle_alpha   90.00
_cell.angle_beta   90.00
_cell.angle_gamma   90.00
#
_symmetry.space_group_name_H-M   'P 1'
#
loop_
_entity.id
_entity.type
_entity.pdbx_description
1 polymer ?
#
loop_
_entity_poly.entity_id
_entity_poly.type
_entity_poly.pdbx_seq_one_letter_code
_entity_poly.pdbx_strand_id
1 'polypeptide(L)'
;VLLNEIARKAEAADWLTVRIEATSDKKNNKHVRTRLARELTQSARKISVRKRWKHILDILPVINAFSTTLGFTGVSFNADIKTQTGRGDSGVLELDLEELVLDVSAAAHKDGKALAFFIDEMQDLDAEMLSALITAQHQAGQRGLPFFIFGAGLPTFPAVLAQSHSYAERLFEYRSIGALDDDAARAALREPAEFSGAQFTPRALEILITAAENYPYFLQEYGKAIWEIAVASPFTPDDAKLAIGQGTEALDQGFFPSRWERATPAERAFLAAMADIGHGDVSISDIATHLGAKVTSIGTNRLHLIQKGLVYSPQHGYLRFTVPGMNEYIQRNQDDATS
;
A
#
# COMPACT_ATOMS: atom_id res chain seq x y z
N VAL A 1 -3.19 2.68 -5.70
CA VAL A 1 -4.28 3.42 -6.40
C VAL A 1 -5.15 4.17 -5.39
N LEU A 2 -5.84 3.50 -4.44
CA LEU A 2 -6.75 4.15 -3.48
C LEU A 2 -6.06 5.23 -2.65
N LEU A 3 -4.86 4.94 -2.10
CA LEU A 3 -4.08 5.90 -1.31
C LEU A 3 -3.77 7.17 -2.12
N ASN A 4 -3.45 7.02 -3.41
CA ASN A 4 -3.19 8.13 -4.31
C ASN A 4 -4.45 8.99 -4.57
N GLU A 5 -5.61 8.36 -4.68
CA GLU A 5 -6.88 9.08 -4.87
C GLU A 5 -7.27 9.88 -3.62
N ILE A 6 -7.08 9.31 -2.42
CA ILE A 6 -7.31 10.04 -1.18
C ILE A 6 -6.34 11.24 -1.08
N ALA A 7 -5.05 11.03 -1.42
CA ALA A 7 -4.06 12.09 -1.43
C ALA A 7 -4.42 13.21 -2.43
N ARG A 8 -4.91 12.85 -3.62
CA ARG A 8 -5.38 13.83 -4.62
C ARG A 8 -6.55 14.69 -4.10
N LYS A 9 -7.49 14.08 -3.37
CA LYS A 9 -8.59 14.80 -2.73
C LYS A 9 -8.09 15.74 -1.62
N ALA A 10 -7.13 15.32 -0.82
CA ALA A 10 -6.50 16.15 0.19
C ALA A 10 -5.76 17.36 -0.44
N GLU A 11 -5.01 17.13 -1.52
CA GLU A 11 -4.35 18.20 -2.29
C GLU A 11 -5.35 19.19 -2.90
N ALA A 12 -6.48 18.70 -3.40
CA ALA A 12 -7.55 19.56 -3.93
C ALA A 12 -8.20 20.43 -2.83
N ALA A 13 -8.17 19.97 -1.57
CA ALA A 13 -8.59 20.74 -0.39
C ALA A 13 -7.48 21.65 0.17
N ASP A 14 -6.35 21.77 -0.52
CA ASP A 14 -5.17 22.54 -0.11
C ASP A 14 -4.50 22.08 1.19
N TRP A 15 -4.57 20.78 1.49
CA TRP A 15 -3.81 20.20 2.59
C TRP A 15 -2.32 20.11 2.23
N LEU A 16 -1.47 20.20 3.22
CA LEU A 16 -0.06 19.85 3.04
C LEU A 16 0.06 18.33 3.08
N THR A 17 0.40 17.74 1.93
CA THR A 17 0.45 16.29 1.77
C THR A 17 1.88 15.81 1.61
N VAL A 18 2.21 14.70 2.26
CA VAL A 18 3.49 14.00 2.14
C VAL A 18 3.21 12.58 1.71
N ARG A 19 3.88 12.11 0.65
CA ARG A 19 3.70 10.75 0.12
C ARG A 19 5.02 10.00 0.20
N ILE A 20 5.02 8.92 0.94
CA ILE A 20 6.18 8.02 1.06
C ILE A 20 5.74 6.58 0.85
N GLU A 21 6.69 5.78 0.39
CA GLU A 21 6.60 4.34 0.30
C GLU A 21 7.76 3.77 1.11
N ALA A 22 7.45 2.94 2.08
CA ALA A 22 8.47 2.24 2.85
C ALA A 22 9.07 1.11 2.02
N THR A 23 10.28 0.70 2.33
CA THR A 23 11.00 -0.34 1.61
C THR A 23 11.58 -1.35 2.59
N SER A 24 11.49 -2.63 2.24
CA SER A 24 11.96 -3.75 3.07
C SER A 24 13.50 -3.79 3.25
N ASP A 25 14.25 -2.97 2.53
CA ASP A 25 15.70 -2.87 2.68
C ASP A 25 16.06 -2.09 3.94
N LYS A 26 16.28 -2.83 5.03
CA LYS A 26 16.69 -2.28 6.35
C LYS A 26 17.97 -1.41 6.30
N LYS A 27 18.81 -1.56 5.28
CA LYS A 27 19.96 -0.69 5.05
C LYS A 27 19.56 0.67 4.47
N ASN A 28 18.32 0.79 3.99
CA ASN A 28 17.84 1.93 3.22
C ASN A 28 16.85 2.84 3.98
N ASN A 29 16.69 2.68 5.28
CA ASN A 29 15.83 3.55 6.12
C ASN A 29 16.19 5.04 5.97
N LYS A 30 17.46 5.34 5.67
CA LYS A 30 17.91 6.70 5.33
C LYS A 30 17.18 7.26 4.11
N HIS A 31 16.83 6.43 3.12
CA HIS A 31 16.11 6.88 1.93
C HIS A 31 14.66 7.26 2.23
N VAL A 32 13.96 6.51 3.07
CA VAL A 32 12.59 6.83 3.49
C VAL A 32 12.56 8.20 4.20
N ARG A 33 13.52 8.44 5.10
CA ARG A 33 13.66 9.72 5.82
C ARG A 33 13.98 10.89 4.88
N THR A 34 14.93 10.69 3.97
CA THR A 34 15.27 11.70 2.97
C THR A 34 14.08 11.97 2.03
N ARG A 35 13.31 10.93 1.67
CA ARG A 35 12.10 11.09 0.85
C ARG A 35 11.02 11.87 1.61
N LEU A 36 10.80 11.58 2.90
CA LEU A 36 9.91 12.34 3.76
C LEU A 36 10.27 13.84 3.75
N ALA A 37 11.53 14.15 3.99
CA ALA A 37 12.05 15.52 3.98
C ALA A 37 11.82 16.22 2.64
N ARG A 38 12.11 15.53 1.55
CA ARG A 38 11.93 16.03 0.19
C ARG A 38 10.46 16.33 -0.12
N GLU A 39 9.58 15.37 0.12
CA GLU A 39 8.15 15.49 -0.16
C GLU A 39 7.50 16.62 0.69
N LEU A 40 7.88 16.71 1.97
CA LEU A 40 7.44 17.78 2.86
C LEU A 40 7.86 19.16 2.32
N THR A 41 9.14 19.31 1.95
CA THR A 41 9.67 20.56 1.42
C THR A 41 9.01 20.96 0.09
N GLN A 42 8.81 20.00 -0.82
CA GLN A 42 8.16 20.25 -2.11
C GLN A 42 6.69 20.64 -1.95
N SER A 43 5.96 19.97 -1.06
CA SER A 43 4.56 20.26 -0.77
C SER A 43 4.41 21.66 -0.15
N ALA A 44 5.22 21.99 0.84
CA ALA A 44 5.24 23.32 1.45
C ALA A 44 5.55 24.41 0.43
N ARG A 45 6.52 24.18 -0.48
CA ARG A 45 6.84 25.10 -1.56
C ARG A 45 5.66 25.34 -2.52
N LYS A 46 4.96 24.27 -2.93
CA LYS A 46 3.78 24.39 -3.79
C LYS A 46 2.70 25.25 -3.14
N ILE A 47 2.45 25.08 -1.84
CA ILE A 47 1.47 25.86 -1.07
C ILE A 47 1.92 27.30 -0.96
N SER A 48 3.20 27.56 -0.65
CA SER A 48 3.78 28.91 -0.51
C SER A 48 3.69 29.70 -1.81
N VAL A 49 4.15 29.11 -2.93
CA VAL A 49 4.12 29.76 -4.26
C VAL A 49 2.69 30.11 -4.69
N ARG A 50 1.72 29.25 -4.39
CA ARG A 50 0.32 29.48 -4.72
C ARG A 50 -0.43 30.32 -3.70
N LYS A 51 0.26 30.78 -2.63
CA LYS A 51 -0.31 31.57 -1.52
C LYS A 51 -1.58 30.96 -0.94
N ARG A 52 -1.63 29.64 -0.82
CA ARG A 52 -2.83 28.92 -0.38
C ARG A 52 -3.02 28.91 1.13
N TRP A 53 -1.94 29.07 1.89
CA TRP A 53 -1.95 29.25 3.34
C TRP A 53 -1.41 30.64 3.71
N LYS A 54 -2.04 31.30 4.63
CA LYS A 54 -1.58 32.62 5.15
C LYS A 54 -0.36 32.46 6.04
N HIS A 55 -0.33 31.36 6.83
CA HIS A 55 0.72 31.09 7.84
C HIS A 55 1.82 30.13 7.32
N ILE A 56 1.86 29.86 6.01
CA ILE A 56 2.87 28.92 5.46
C ILE A 56 4.29 29.42 5.68
N LEU A 57 4.54 30.72 5.64
CA LEU A 57 5.89 31.28 5.80
C LEU A 57 6.42 31.10 7.22
N ASP A 58 5.54 31.00 8.23
CA ASP A 58 5.91 30.83 9.64
C ASP A 58 6.54 29.46 9.91
N ILE A 59 6.18 28.44 9.10
CA ILE A 59 6.61 27.05 9.27
C ILE A 59 7.75 26.63 8.35
N LEU A 60 8.07 27.41 7.31
CA LEU A 60 9.17 27.08 6.41
C LEU A 60 10.51 26.90 7.12
N PRO A 61 10.87 27.71 8.14
CA PRO A 61 12.10 27.51 8.90
C PRO A 61 12.19 26.15 9.60
N VAL A 62 11.09 25.69 10.21
CA VAL A 62 11.03 24.39 10.90
C VAL A 62 11.11 23.23 9.89
N ILE A 63 10.37 23.32 8.77
CA ILE A 63 10.45 22.34 7.69
C ILE A 63 11.87 22.23 7.14
N ASN A 64 12.56 23.35 6.98
CA ASN A 64 13.93 23.38 6.48
C ASN A 64 14.92 22.77 7.49
N ALA A 65 14.80 23.12 8.77
CA ALA A 65 15.61 22.57 9.86
C ALA A 65 15.48 21.05 9.92
N PHE A 66 14.23 20.52 10.02
CA PHE A 66 13.93 19.09 10.00
C PHE A 66 14.47 18.38 8.75
N SER A 67 14.26 18.98 7.57
CA SER A 67 14.73 18.38 6.32
C SER A 67 16.25 18.29 6.24
N THR A 68 16.94 19.27 6.78
CA THR A 68 18.42 19.29 6.84
C THR A 68 18.95 18.21 7.78
N THR A 69 18.30 18.00 8.93
CA THR A 69 18.65 16.94 9.90
C THR A 69 18.54 15.56 9.28
N LEU A 70 17.56 15.35 8.39
CA LEU A 70 17.40 14.10 7.64
C LEU A 70 18.33 13.98 6.41
N GLY A 71 19.25 14.93 6.23
CA GLY A 71 20.24 14.91 5.15
C GLY A 71 19.74 15.42 3.80
N PHE A 72 18.63 16.15 3.78
CA PHE A 72 18.10 16.79 2.58
C PHE A 72 18.46 18.29 2.56
N THR A 73 19.48 18.66 1.81
CA THR A 73 19.99 20.04 1.71
C THR A 73 19.58 20.75 0.40
N GLY A 74 18.65 20.16 -0.34
CA GLY A 74 18.42 20.48 -1.75
C GLY A 74 17.51 21.67 -2.08
N VAL A 75 16.91 22.39 -1.12
CA VAL A 75 16.06 23.55 -1.43
C VAL A 75 16.24 24.65 -0.39
N SER A 76 17.05 25.64 -0.68
CA SER A 76 16.93 26.92 0.00
C SER A 76 15.60 27.58 -0.44
N PHE A 77 14.64 27.68 0.46
CA PHE A 77 13.66 28.74 0.36
C PHE A 77 14.45 30.04 0.41
N ASN A 78 14.24 30.97 -0.51
CA ASN A 78 14.98 32.23 -0.68
C ASN A 78 15.95 32.59 0.45
N ALA A 79 17.14 33.07 0.14
CA ALA A 79 18.26 33.32 1.05
C ALA A 79 17.96 34.12 2.34
N ASP A 80 16.75 34.64 2.50
CA ASP A 80 16.30 35.45 3.64
C ASP A 80 15.55 34.66 4.73
N ILE A 81 15.26 33.36 4.54
CA ILE A 81 14.60 32.56 5.59
C ILE A 81 15.67 32.06 6.58
N LYS A 82 15.80 32.78 7.69
CA LYS A 82 16.63 32.35 8.82
C LYS A 82 16.13 30.99 9.31
N THR A 83 16.97 29.98 9.31
CA THR A 83 16.73 28.71 10.00
C THR A 83 16.43 29.02 11.46
N GLN A 84 15.29 28.58 11.95
CA GLN A 84 14.96 28.68 13.37
C GLN A 84 15.69 27.53 14.07
N THR A 85 16.86 27.82 14.64
CA THR A 85 17.63 26.84 15.43
C THR A 85 16.89 26.54 16.73
N GLY A 86 16.85 25.24 17.10
CA GLY A 86 16.27 24.75 18.36
C GLY A 86 14.86 24.21 18.25
N ARG A 87 14.35 23.99 17.02
CA ARG A 87 13.09 23.24 16.78
C ARG A 87 13.18 22.38 15.55
N GLY A 88 12.93 21.06 15.73
CA GLY A 88 13.00 20.07 14.66
C GLY A 88 14.43 19.79 14.18
N ASP A 89 15.43 20.09 14.98
CA ASP A 89 16.86 19.99 14.66
C ASP A 89 17.71 19.36 15.78
N SER A 90 17.09 18.64 16.70
CA SER A 90 17.79 17.99 17.82
C SER A 90 18.64 16.80 17.37
N GLY A 91 18.35 16.23 16.20
CA GLY A 91 18.97 15.00 15.68
C GLY A 91 18.31 13.71 16.21
N VAL A 92 17.26 13.83 17.06
CA VAL A 92 16.43 12.73 17.52
C VAL A 92 15.13 12.71 16.72
N LEU A 93 14.97 11.72 15.85
CA LEU A 93 13.86 11.67 14.89
C LEU A 93 12.48 11.83 15.53
N GLU A 94 12.25 11.20 16.68
CA GLU A 94 10.96 11.24 17.38
C GLU A 94 10.62 12.65 17.86
N LEU A 95 11.57 13.35 18.46
CA LEU A 95 11.39 14.72 18.92
C LEU A 95 11.23 15.69 17.75
N ASP A 96 12.09 15.56 16.74
CA ASP A 96 12.09 16.46 15.59
C ASP A 96 10.82 16.32 14.77
N LEU A 97 10.30 15.08 14.59
CA LEU A 97 9.06 14.83 13.87
C LEU A 97 7.83 15.31 14.67
N GLU A 98 7.82 15.12 16.00
CA GLU A 98 6.76 15.62 16.87
C GLU A 98 6.67 17.16 16.75
N GLU A 99 7.78 17.87 16.94
CA GLU A 99 7.81 19.33 16.85
C GLU A 99 7.36 19.83 15.48
N LEU A 100 7.87 19.22 14.40
CA LEU A 100 7.47 19.52 13.03
C LEU A 100 5.96 19.37 12.84
N VAL A 101 5.41 18.22 13.22
CA VAL A 101 3.97 17.92 13.07
C VAL A 101 3.13 18.91 13.84
N LEU A 102 3.50 19.22 15.08
CA LEU A 102 2.76 20.18 15.92
C LEU A 102 2.77 21.58 15.31
N ASP A 103 3.92 22.08 14.87
CA ASP A 103 4.03 23.42 14.30
C ASP A 103 3.29 23.55 12.96
N VAL A 104 3.49 22.58 12.07
CA VAL A 104 2.82 22.56 10.75
C VAL A 104 1.31 22.42 10.90
N SER A 105 0.87 21.51 11.79
CA SER A 105 -0.57 21.32 12.01
C SER A 105 -1.23 22.50 12.72
N ALA A 106 -0.52 23.21 13.60
CA ALA A 106 -1.01 24.44 14.21
C ALA A 106 -1.18 25.56 13.17
N ALA A 107 -0.26 25.72 12.24
CA ALA A 107 -0.39 26.66 11.14
C ALA A 107 -1.54 26.25 10.18
N ALA A 108 -1.63 24.97 9.86
CA ALA A 108 -2.73 24.42 9.07
C ALA A 108 -4.10 24.69 9.70
N HIS A 109 -4.22 24.48 11.02
CA HIS A 109 -5.45 24.72 11.77
C HIS A 109 -5.92 26.18 11.66
N LYS A 110 -5.00 27.16 11.79
CA LYS A 110 -5.30 28.59 11.64
C LYS A 110 -5.83 28.94 10.25
N ASP A 111 -5.43 28.21 9.24
CA ASP A 111 -5.84 28.40 7.84
C ASP A 111 -7.03 27.50 7.43
N GLY A 112 -7.61 26.73 8.37
CA GLY A 112 -8.70 25.80 8.10
C GLY A 112 -8.27 24.65 7.18
N LYS A 113 -6.99 24.25 7.27
CA LYS A 113 -6.34 23.21 6.45
C LYS A 113 -5.79 22.09 7.35
N ALA A 114 -5.09 21.13 6.76
CA ALA A 114 -4.51 20.01 7.48
C ALA A 114 -3.13 19.61 6.94
N LEU A 115 -2.39 18.87 7.76
CA LEU A 115 -1.22 18.09 7.37
C LEU A 115 -1.64 16.62 7.23
N ALA A 116 -1.24 15.97 6.13
CA ALA A 116 -1.54 14.57 5.92
C ALA A 116 -0.34 13.80 5.37
N PHE A 117 -0.03 12.67 5.99
CA PHE A 117 0.97 11.72 5.52
C PHE A 117 0.28 10.52 4.87
N PHE A 118 0.71 10.19 3.67
CA PHE A 118 0.27 9.04 2.88
C PHE A 118 1.43 8.08 2.79
N ILE A 119 1.32 6.92 3.44
CA ILE A 119 2.41 5.97 3.62
C ILE A 119 1.99 4.62 3.05
N ASP A 120 2.68 4.17 2.01
CA ASP A 120 2.49 2.84 1.45
C ASP A 120 3.51 1.86 2.05
N GLU A 121 3.17 0.56 2.06
CA GLU A 121 3.98 -0.52 2.63
C GLU A 121 4.41 -0.26 4.10
N MET A 122 3.48 0.24 4.94
CA MET A 122 3.78 0.66 6.31
C MET A 122 4.49 -0.41 7.16
N GLN A 123 4.32 -1.70 6.87
CA GLN A 123 5.00 -2.79 7.58
C GLN A 123 6.52 -2.79 7.35
N ASP A 124 7.01 -2.08 6.33
CA ASP A 124 8.43 -1.97 6.01
C ASP A 124 9.11 -0.74 6.66
N LEU A 125 8.35 0.07 7.40
CA LEU A 125 8.93 1.14 8.21
C LEU A 125 9.82 0.57 9.32
N ASP A 126 10.95 1.23 9.59
CA ASP A 126 11.74 0.90 10.77
C ASP A 126 11.02 1.27 12.07
N ALA A 127 11.43 0.63 13.17
CA ALA A 127 10.78 0.83 14.48
C ALA A 127 10.88 2.29 14.97
N GLU A 128 11.98 2.99 14.66
CA GLU A 128 12.17 4.38 15.06
C GLU A 128 11.22 5.32 14.30
N MET A 129 11.08 5.16 12.99
CA MET A 129 10.14 5.95 12.18
C MET A 129 8.69 5.65 12.58
N LEU A 130 8.35 4.39 12.82
CA LEU A 130 7.01 3.98 13.24
C LEU A 130 6.67 4.60 14.61
N SER A 131 7.60 4.52 15.58
CA SER A 131 7.46 5.15 16.90
C SER A 131 7.26 6.65 16.79
N ALA A 132 8.09 7.34 16.01
CA ALA A 132 8.00 8.77 15.81
C ALA A 132 6.65 9.21 15.21
N LEU A 133 6.13 8.46 14.22
CA LEU A 133 4.81 8.71 13.62
C LEU A 133 3.67 8.52 14.63
N ILE A 134 3.71 7.46 15.43
CA ILE A 134 2.71 7.17 16.46
C ILE A 134 2.70 8.27 17.53
N THR A 135 3.88 8.66 18.01
CA THR A 135 4.04 9.73 19.01
C THR A 135 3.52 11.06 18.48
N ALA A 136 3.92 11.46 17.27
CA ALA A 136 3.44 12.68 16.63
C ALA A 136 1.92 12.70 16.43
N GLN A 137 1.33 11.57 15.97
CA GLN A 137 -0.12 11.43 15.82
C GLN A 137 -0.86 11.56 17.15
N HIS A 138 -0.33 10.93 18.20
CA HIS A 138 -0.90 11.01 19.54
C HIS A 138 -0.88 12.43 20.09
N GLN A 139 0.26 13.12 20.01
CA GLN A 139 0.44 14.47 20.48
C GLN A 139 -0.41 15.48 19.71
N ALA A 140 -0.50 15.36 18.40
CA ALA A 140 -1.37 16.20 17.59
C ALA A 140 -2.85 15.97 17.96
N GLY A 141 -3.27 14.72 18.14
CA GLY A 141 -4.63 14.36 18.54
C GLY A 141 -5.01 14.93 19.91
N GLN A 142 -4.12 14.85 20.93
CA GLN A 142 -4.35 15.43 22.25
C GLN A 142 -4.55 16.96 22.21
N ARG A 143 -3.93 17.64 21.25
CA ARG A 143 -4.03 19.09 21.06
C ARG A 143 -5.14 19.49 20.07
N GLY A 144 -5.90 18.54 19.53
CA GLY A 144 -6.95 18.79 18.53
C GLY A 144 -6.42 19.38 17.23
N LEU A 145 -5.16 19.10 16.88
CA LEU A 145 -4.53 19.59 15.67
C LEU A 145 -4.83 18.68 14.45
N PRO A 146 -5.04 19.27 13.27
CA PRO A 146 -5.43 18.53 12.08
C PRO A 146 -4.22 17.86 11.42
N PHE A 147 -3.74 16.79 12.00
CA PHE A 147 -2.74 15.86 11.46
C PHE A 147 -3.37 14.51 11.20
N PHE A 148 -3.15 13.96 10.01
CA PHE A 148 -3.72 12.70 9.59
C PHE A 148 -2.66 11.80 8.96
N ILE A 149 -2.68 10.51 9.30
CA ILE A 149 -1.87 9.47 8.66
C ILE A 149 -2.83 8.53 7.93
N PHE A 150 -2.64 8.39 6.61
CA PHE A 150 -3.28 7.40 5.78
C PHE A 150 -2.23 6.37 5.39
N GLY A 151 -2.35 5.18 5.95
CA GLY A 151 -1.40 4.10 5.72
C GLY A 151 -2.01 2.95 4.94
N ALA A 152 -1.24 2.35 4.07
CA ALA A 152 -1.54 1.06 3.46
C ALA A 152 -0.44 0.06 3.84
N GLY A 153 -0.83 -1.19 4.02
CA GLY A 153 0.10 -2.24 4.42
C GLY A 153 -0.57 -3.61 4.48
N LEU A 154 0.21 -4.60 4.84
CA LEU A 154 -0.27 -5.99 4.97
C LEU A 154 -1.28 -6.15 6.12
N PRO A 155 -2.18 -7.16 6.04
CA PRO A 155 -3.15 -7.44 7.09
C PRO A 155 -2.55 -7.71 8.49
N THR A 156 -1.26 -8.00 8.56
CA THR A 156 -0.51 -8.23 9.81
C THR A 156 -0.07 -6.93 10.50
N PHE A 157 -0.15 -5.81 9.81
CA PHE A 157 0.37 -4.53 10.32
C PHE A 157 -0.28 -4.05 11.63
N PRO A 158 -1.59 -4.24 11.90
CA PRO A 158 -2.18 -3.91 13.20
C PRO A 158 -1.48 -4.56 14.39
N ALA A 159 -1.03 -5.82 14.23
CA ALA A 159 -0.27 -6.51 15.28
C ALA A 159 1.13 -5.90 15.50
N VAL A 160 1.77 -5.40 14.45
CA VAL A 160 3.06 -4.68 14.55
C VAL A 160 2.87 -3.35 15.30
N LEU A 161 1.80 -2.62 15.01
CA LEU A 161 1.46 -1.38 15.72
C LEU A 161 1.23 -1.61 17.20
N ALA A 162 0.46 -2.64 17.58
CA ALA A 162 0.18 -2.99 18.97
C ALA A 162 1.46 -3.34 19.75
N GLN A 163 2.47 -3.91 19.10
CA GLN A 163 3.76 -4.21 19.70
C GLN A 163 4.65 -2.96 19.88
N SER A 164 4.48 -1.96 19.04
CA SER A 164 5.26 -0.72 19.12
C SER A 164 4.85 0.14 20.33
N HIS A 165 3.56 0.40 20.50
CA HIS A 165 3.02 1.19 21.61
C HIS A 165 1.66 0.63 22.04
N SER A 166 1.43 0.50 23.36
CA SER A 166 0.19 -0.07 23.90
C SER A 166 -1.09 0.72 23.56
N TYR A 167 -0.96 1.97 23.13
CA TYR A 167 -2.08 2.82 22.72
C TYR A 167 -2.21 2.96 21.20
N ALA A 168 -1.24 2.45 20.41
CA ALA A 168 -1.19 2.65 18.96
C ALA A 168 -2.43 2.09 18.26
N GLU A 169 -2.95 0.94 18.68
CA GLU A 169 -4.14 0.34 18.11
C GLU A 169 -5.40 1.23 18.20
N ARG A 170 -5.46 2.14 19.18
CA ARG A 170 -6.59 3.05 19.37
C ARG A 170 -6.47 4.38 18.62
N LEU A 171 -5.30 4.66 18.07
CA LEU A 171 -5.04 5.87 17.28
C LEU A 171 -5.49 5.75 15.84
N PHE A 172 -5.66 4.53 15.35
CA PHE A 172 -5.93 4.26 13.95
C PHE A 172 -7.25 3.52 13.76
N GLU A 173 -7.96 3.88 12.70
CA GLU A 173 -9.09 3.13 12.20
C GLU A 173 -8.60 2.18 11.10
N TYR A 174 -8.90 0.90 11.25
CA TYR A 174 -8.48 -0.13 10.29
C TYR A 174 -9.61 -0.43 9.30
N ARG A 175 -9.28 -0.41 8.02
CA ARG A 175 -10.17 -0.77 6.93
C ARG A 175 -9.54 -1.91 6.12
N SER A 176 -10.15 -3.07 6.14
CA SER A 176 -9.74 -4.17 5.27
C SER A 176 -10.20 -3.88 3.84
N ILE A 177 -9.26 -3.97 2.90
CA ILE A 177 -9.50 -3.78 1.46
C ILE A 177 -9.37 -5.15 0.82
N GLY A 178 -10.43 -5.60 0.17
CA GLY A 178 -10.50 -6.88 -0.51
C GLY A 178 -10.88 -6.74 -1.98
N ALA A 179 -11.53 -7.77 -2.51
CA ALA A 179 -12.17 -7.72 -3.81
C ALA A 179 -13.22 -6.58 -3.86
N LEU A 180 -13.45 -6.04 -5.05
CA LEU A 180 -14.52 -5.07 -5.27
C LEU A 180 -15.90 -5.75 -5.14
N ASP A 181 -16.92 -4.97 -4.83
CA ASP A 181 -18.28 -5.43 -5.08
C ASP A 181 -18.58 -5.50 -6.58
N ASP A 182 -19.66 -6.15 -6.96
CA ASP A 182 -19.99 -6.37 -8.37
C ASP A 182 -20.22 -5.06 -9.13
N ASP A 183 -20.81 -4.05 -8.50
CA ASP A 183 -21.08 -2.75 -9.11
C ASP A 183 -19.76 -1.99 -9.35
N ALA A 184 -18.86 -1.99 -8.37
CA ALA A 184 -17.54 -1.37 -8.51
C ALA A 184 -16.67 -2.12 -9.52
N ALA A 185 -16.73 -3.45 -9.58
CA ALA A 185 -16.02 -4.25 -10.59
C ALA A 185 -16.54 -3.95 -12.01
N ARG A 186 -17.86 -3.83 -12.18
CA ARG A 186 -18.47 -3.40 -13.45
C ARG A 186 -18.02 -1.99 -13.86
N ALA A 187 -18.06 -1.05 -12.92
CA ALA A 187 -17.62 0.32 -13.15
C ALA A 187 -16.15 0.40 -13.54
N ALA A 188 -15.29 -0.39 -12.89
CA ALA A 188 -13.85 -0.43 -13.15
C ALA A 188 -13.48 -0.85 -14.59
N LEU A 189 -14.32 -1.66 -15.25
CA LEU A 189 -14.16 -2.02 -16.66
C LEU A 189 -14.93 -1.08 -17.59
N ARG A 190 -16.18 -0.77 -17.25
CA ARG A 190 -17.09 -0.04 -18.13
C ARG A 190 -16.68 1.42 -18.29
N GLU A 191 -16.43 2.14 -17.20
CA GLU A 191 -16.19 3.59 -17.25
C GLU A 191 -14.97 3.99 -18.09
N PRO A 192 -13.80 3.32 -17.98
CA PRO A 192 -12.66 3.61 -18.84
C PRO A 192 -12.95 3.34 -20.33
N ALA A 193 -13.71 2.28 -20.64
CA ALA A 193 -14.06 1.94 -22.01
C ALA A 193 -15.02 2.98 -22.60
N GLU A 194 -16.08 3.37 -21.88
CA GLU A 194 -17.02 4.41 -22.29
C GLU A 194 -16.33 5.75 -22.49
N PHE A 195 -15.43 6.13 -21.57
CA PHE A 195 -14.61 7.34 -21.71
C PHE A 195 -13.77 7.34 -22.99
N SER A 196 -13.32 6.17 -23.41
CA SER A 196 -12.51 5.97 -24.63
C SER A 196 -13.35 5.63 -25.87
N GLY A 197 -14.69 5.71 -25.78
CA GLY A 197 -15.61 5.53 -26.92
C GLY A 197 -15.97 4.10 -27.23
N ALA A 198 -15.68 3.14 -26.35
CA ALA A 198 -16.04 1.73 -26.50
C ALA A 198 -17.06 1.27 -25.46
N GLN A 199 -17.70 0.14 -25.70
CA GLN A 199 -18.70 -0.44 -24.82
C GLN A 199 -18.47 -1.94 -24.66
N PHE A 200 -18.97 -2.49 -23.58
CA PHE A 200 -19.08 -3.92 -23.36
C PHE A 200 -20.50 -4.42 -23.55
N THR A 201 -20.67 -5.61 -24.08
CA THR A 201 -21.93 -6.32 -23.88
C THR A 201 -22.06 -6.74 -22.42
N PRO A 202 -23.29 -6.81 -21.84
CA PRO A 202 -23.47 -7.23 -20.44
C PRO A 202 -22.80 -8.59 -20.13
N ARG A 203 -22.88 -9.52 -21.08
CA ARG A 203 -22.30 -10.86 -20.92
C ARG A 203 -20.79 -10.87 -20.94
N ALA A 204 -20.14 -10.02 -21.74
CA ALA A 204 -18.69 -9.86 -21.73
C ALA A 204 -18.18 -9.35 -20.37
N LEU A 205 -18.85 -8.34 -19.80
CA LEU A 205 -18.53 -7.86 -18.45
C LEU A 205 -18.63 -8.96 -17.40
N GLU A 206 -19.72 -9.72 -17.39
CA GLU A 206 -19.90 -10.83 -16.45
C GLU A 206 -18.77 -11.87 -16.53
N ILE A 207 -18.37 -12.25 -17.75
CA ILE A 207 -17.30 -13.22 -17.99
C ILE A 207 -15.98 -12.70 -17.42
N LEU A 208 -15.61 -11.44 -17.70
CA LEU A 208 -14.36 -10.85 -17.18
C LEU A 208 -14.36 -10.70 -15.66
N ILE A 209 -15.48 -10.23 -15.08
CA ILE A 209 -15.62 -10.02 -13.64
C ILE A 209 -15.52 -11.35 -12.88
N THR A 210 -16.21 -12.38 -13.40
CA THR A 210 -16.15 -13.74 -12.82
C THR A 210 -14.73 -14.30 -12.86
N ALA A 211 -14.04 -14.18 -13.98
CA ALA A 211 -12.66 -14.65 -14.13
C ALA A 211 -11.66 -13.87 -13.28
N ALA A 212 -11.92 -12.58 -13.05
CA ALA A 212 -11.09 -11.74 -12.19
C ALA A 212 -11.37 -11.92 -10.69
N GLU A 213 -12.43 -12.65 -10.29
CA GLU A 213 -12.90 -12.75 -8.91
C GLU A 213 -13.05 -11.38 -8.23
N ASN A 214 -13.49 -10.38 -8.97
CA ASN A 214 -13.58 -8.99 -8.54
C ASN A 214 -12.26 -8.38 -8.06
N TYR A 215 -11.10 -9.03 -8.31
CA TYR A 215 -9.81 -8.54 -7.88
C TYR A 215 -9.33 -7.39 -8.78
N PRO A 216 -9.07 -6.18 -8.22
CA PRO A 216 -8.86 -4.97 -9.03
C PRO A 216 -7.74 -5.09 -10.06
N TYR A 217 -6.64 -5.75 -9.72
CA TYR A 217 -5.51 -5.90 -10.63
C TYR A 217 -5.86 -6.80 -11.83
N PHE A 218 -6.58 -7.90 -11.58
CA PHE A 218 -6.99 -8.83 -12.65
C PHE A 218 -8.03 -8.20 -13.57
N LEU A 219 -8.95 -7.42 -13.00
CA LEU A 219 -9.88 -6.61 -13.82
C LEU A 219 -9.14 -5.68 -14.77
N GLN A 220 -8.07 -5.03 -14.31
CA GLN A 220 -7.27 -4.16 -15.17
C GLN A 220 -6.49 -4.93 -16.24
N GLU A 221 -5.90 -6.09 -15.90
CA GLU A 221 -5.19 -6.92 -16.87
C GLU A 221 -6.13 -7.47 -17.94
N TYR A 222 -7.29 -8.00 -17.55
CA TYR A 222 -8.28 -8.49 -18.53
C TYR A 222 -8.92 -7.34 -19.30
N GLY A 223 -9.15 -6.19 -18.67
CA GLY A 223 -9.61 -4.97 -19.33
C GLY A 223 -8.62 -4.44 -20.36
N LYS A 224 -7.33 -4.49 -20.06
CA LYS A 224 -6.25 -4.17 -21.02
C LYS A 224 -6.23 -5.18 -22.18
N ALA A 225 -6.25 -6.47 -21.88
CA ALA A 225 -6.21 -7.51 -22.87
C ALA A 225 -7.37 -7.43 -23.88
N ILE A 226 -8.60 -7.22 -23.39
CA ILE A 226 -9.75 -7.11 -24.32
C ILE A 226 -9.66 -5.85 -25.18
N TRP A 227 -9.11 -4.75 -24.64
CA TRP A 227 -8.87 -3.52 -25.38
C TRP A 227 -7.86 -3.72 -26.53
N GLU A 228 -6.85 -4.55 -26.31
CA GLU A 228 -5.81 -4.84 -27.31
C GLU A 228 -6.27 -5.80 -28.42
N ILE A 229 -7.17 -6.76 -28.11
CA ILE A 229 -7.55 -7.81 -29.03
C ILE A 229 -8.87 -7.58 -29.75
N ALA A 230 -9.82 -6.86 -29.15
CA ALA A 230 -11.14 -6.66 -29.74
C ALA A 230 -11.05 -5.78 -31.00
N VAL A 231 -11.65 -6.24 -32.08
CA VAL A 231 -11.61 -5.53 -33.39
C VAL A 231 -12.63 -4.40 -33.45
N ALA A 232 -13.70 -4.50 -32.68
CA ALA A 232 -14.81 -3.55 -32.72
C ALA A 232 -15.50 -3.41 -31.36
N SER A 233 -16.28 -2.35 -31.22
CA SER A 233 -17.22 -2.13 -30.10
C SER A 233 -18.65 -2.43 -30.58
N PRO A 234 -19.49 -3.03 -29.71
CA PRO A 234 -19.23 -3.43 -28.33
C PRO A 234 -18.39 -4.69 -28.21
N PHE A 235 -17.56 -4.80 -27.17
CA PHE A 235 -16.79 -6.00 -26.85
C PHE A 235 -17.70 -7.18 -26.56
N THR A 236 -17.43 -8.32 -27.19
CA THR A 236 -18.28 -9.51 -27.19
C THR A 236 -17.87 -10.53 -26.14
N PRO A 237 -18.71 -11.54 -25.83
CA PRO A 237 -18.32 -12.65 -24.96
C PRO A 237 -17.12 -13.44 -25.46
N ASP A 238 -16.92 -13.54 -26.78
CA ASP A 238 -15.76 -14.25 -27.34
C ASP A 238 -14.48 -13.42 -27.21
N ASP A 239 -14.56 -12.10 -27.38
CA ASP A 239 -13.44 -11.21 -27.05
C ASP A 239 -13.04 -11.34 -25.58
N ALA A 240 -14.03 -11.43 -24.66
CA ALA A 240 -13.77 -11.60 -23.24
C ALA A 240 -13.04 -12.90 -22.91
N LYS A 241 -13.42 -14.03 -23.56
CA LYS A 241 -12.74 -15.32 -23.37
C LYS A 241 -11.28 -15.28 -23.88
N LEU A 242 -11.06 -14.68 -25.04
CA LEU A 242 -9.71 -14.49 -25.59
C LEU A 242 -8.87 -13.58 -24.66
N ALA A 243 -9.45 -12.49 -24.17
CA ALA A 243 -8.80 -11.58 -23.25
C ALA A 243 -8.39 -12.23 -21.92
N ILE A 244 -9.22 -13.12 -21.37
CA ILE A 244 -8.87 -13.90 -20.18
C ILE A 244 -7.65 -14.78 -20.46
N GLY A 245 -7.61 -15.47 -21.59
CA GLY A 245 -6.45 -16.29 -21.97
C GLY A 245 -5.16 -15.46 -22.02
N GLN A 246 -5.16 -14.36 -22.76
CA GLN A 246 -4.02 -13.48 -22.90
C GLN A 246 -3.64 -12.80 -21.56
N GLY A 247 -4.62 -12.33 -20.80
CA GLY A 247 -4.37 -11.71 -19.51
C GLY A 247 -3.83 -12.69 -18.47
N THR A 248 -4.31 -13.95 -18.47
CA THR A 248 -3.78 -15.02 -17.60
C THR A 248 -2.33 -15.32 -17.96
N GLU A 249 -1.99 -15.42 -19.25
CA GLU A 249 -0.62 -15.60 -19.68
C GLU A 249 0.29 -14.45 -19.20
N ALA A 250 -0.16 -13.20 -19.30
CA ALA A 250 0.57 -12.05 -18.81
C ALA A 250 0.77 -12.10 -17.27
N LEU A 251 -0.25 -12.53 -16.53
CA LEU A 251 -0.14 -12.75 -15.07
C LEU A 251 0.85 -13.87 -14.74
N ASP A 252 0.85 -14.96 -15.50
CA ASP A 252 1.75 -16.10 -15.33
C ASP A 252 3.21 -15.75 -15.69
N GLN A 253 3.44 -14.80 -16.58
CA GLN A 253 4.79 -14.34 -16.95
C GLN A 253 5.35 -13.28 -15.99
N GLY A 254 4.52 -12.44 -15.40
CA GLY A 254 4.98 -11.27 -14.64
C GLY A 254 4.55 -11.23 -13.16
N PHE A 255 3.28 -11.41 -12.92
CA PHE A 255 2.69 -11.16 -11.59
C PHE A 255 2.95 -12.30 -10.59
N PHE A 256 2.67 -13.53 -10.96
CA PHE A 256 2.82 -14.68 -10.09
C PHE A 256 4.29 -15.09 -9.85
N PRO A 257 5.18 -15.11 -10.87
CA PRO A 257 6.58 -15.46 -10.67
C PRO A 257 7.27 -14.57 -9.65
N SER A 258 7.04 -13.26 -9.69
CA SER A 258 7.62 -12.30 -8.75
C SER A 258 7.26 -12.60 -7.29
N ARG A 259 6.12 -13.24 -7.04
CA ARG A 259 5.68 -13.70 -5.71
C ARG A 259 6.25 -15.05 -5.35
N TRP A 260 6.23 -15.99 -6.30
CA TRP A 260 6.76 -17.33 -6.14
C TRP A 260 8.26 -17.32 -5.83
N GLU A 261 9.03 -16.48 -6.52
CA GLU A 261 10.47 -16.35 -6.33
C GLU A 261 10.87 -15.78 -4.96
N ARG A 262 9.99 -15.05 -4.30
CA ARG A 262 10.21 -14.57 -2.93
C ARG A 262 10.17 -15.69 -1.88
N ALA A 263 9.60 -16.84 -2.22
CA ALA A 263 9.53 -18.00 -1.33
C ALA A 263 10.78 -18.87 -1.47
N THR A 264 11.30 -19.31 -0.32
CA THR A 264 12.38 -20.31 -0.24
C THR A 264 11.87 -21.69 -0.70
N PRO A 265 12.74 -22.65 -1.03
CA PRO A 265 12.29 -23.99 -1.42
C PRO A 265 11.34 -24.65 -0.42
N ALA A 266 11.60 -24.53 0.89
CA ALA A 266 10.71 -25.07 1.92
C ALA A 266 9.36 -24.34 2.00
N GLU A 267 9.36 -23.04 1.78
CA GLU A 267 8.14 -22.25 1.69
C GLU A 267 7.35 -22.53 0.41
N ARG A 268 8.02 -22.78 -0.73
CA ARG A 268 7.38 -23.22 -1.98
C ARG A 268 6.70 -24.58 -1.81
N ALA A 269 7.35 -25.53 -1.15
CA ALA A 269 6.72 -26.81 -0.80
C ALA A 269 5.45 -26.61 0.07
N PHE A 270 5.48 -25.65 1.00
CA PHE A 270 4.32 -25.31 1.80
C PHE A 270 3.19 -24.71 0.95
N LEU A 271 3.49 -23.76 0.05
CA LEU A 271 2.51 -23.16 -0.86
C LEU A 271 1.95 -24.18 -1.85
N ALA A 272 2.79 -25.12 -2.33
CA ALA A 272 2.36 -26.22 -3.19
C ALA A 272 1.36 -27.13 -2.47
N ALA A 273 1.66 -27.51 -1.22
CA ALA A 273 0.73 -28.30 -0.39
C ALA A 273 -0.61 -27.58 -0.18
N MET A 274 -0.59 -26.26 0.00
CA MET A 274 -1.83 -25.46 0.07
C MET A 274 -2.61 -25.54 -1.24
N ALA A 275 -1.93 -25.42 -2.38
CA ALA A 275 -2.54 -25.47 -3.70
C ALA A 275 -3.17 -26.83 -4.00
N ASP A 276 -2.53 -27.92 -3.59
CA ASP A 276 -3.01 -29.29 -3.78
C ASP A 276 -4.22 -29.63 -2.92
N ILE A 277 -4.32 -29.06 -1.71
CA ILE A 277 -5.44 -29.28 -0.80
C ILE A 277 -6.73 -28.63 -1.34
N GLY A 278 -6.63 -27.46 -1.97
CA GLY A 278 -7.78 -26.83 -2.62
C GLY A 278 -7.82 -25.30 -2.53
N HIS A 279 -8.98 -24.76 -2.93
CA HIS A 279 -9.25 -23.33 -2.93
C HIS A 279 -9.80 -22.84 -1.59
N GLY A 280 -9.56 -21.57 -1.27
CA GLY A 280 -10.13 -20.90 -0.11
C GLY A 280 -9.30 -21.04 1.16
N ASP A 281 -9.98 -21.28 2.28
CA ASP A 281 -9.34 -21.41 3.60
C ASP A 281 -8.79 -22.82 3.79
N VAL A 282 -7.48 -22.94 3.85
CA VAL A 282 -6.76 -24.22 4.04
C VAL A 282 -6.34 -24.36 5.49
N SER A 283 -6.69 -25.49 6.12
CA SER A 283 -6.32 -25.79 7.51
C SER A 283 -4.82 -26.06 7.64
N ILE A 284 -4.18 -25.49 8.67
CA ILE A 284 -2.76 -25.73 8.95
C ILE A 284 -2.49 -27.21 9.27
N SER A 285 -3.46 -27.92 9.86
CA SER A 285 -3.34 -29.37 10.12
C SER A 285 -3.32 -30.18 8.83
N ASP A 286 -4.12 -29.79 7.84
CA ASP A 286 -4.15 -30.48 6.55
C ASP A 286 -2.86 -30.24 5.76
N ILE A 287 -2.33 -29.01 5.79
CA ILE A 287 -1.02 -28.71 5.22
C ILE A 287 0.07 -29.55 5.85
N ALA A 288 0.09 -29.65 7.19
CA ALA A 288 1.08 -30.47 7.91
C ALA A 288 0.96 -31.95 7.53
N THR A 289 -0.28 -32.48 7.44
CA THR A 289 -0.55 -33.85 7.03
C THR A 289 -0.09 -34.09 5.59
N HIS A 290 -0.40 -33.20 4.67
CA HIS A 290 0.03 -33.30 3.27
C HIS A 290 1.56 -33.31 3.13
N LEU A 291 2.26 -32.52 3.93
CA LEU A 291 3.73 -32.47 3.96
C LEU A 291 4.38 -33.61 4.74
N GLY A 292 3.61 -34.50 5.37
CA GLY A 292 4.14 -35.54 6.25
C GLY A 292 4.87 -34.98 7.48
N ALA A 293 4.48 -33.79 7.95
CA ALA A 293 5.17 -33.02 8.97
C ALA A 293 4.28 -32.76 10.21
N LYS A 294 4.89 -32.36 11.32
CA LYS A 294 4.13 -31.90 12.49
C LYS A 294 3.75 -30.43 12.31
N VAL A 295 2.57 -30.01 12.80
CA VAL A 295 2.12 -28.61 12.78
C VAL A 295 3.16 -27.65 13.36
N THR A 296 3.84 -28.07 14.43
CA THR A 296 4.91 -27.27 15.09
C THR A 296 6.13 -27.05 14.19
N SER A 297 6.47 -28.00 13.33
CA SER A 297 7.65 -27.90 12.46
C SER A 297 7.45 -26.97 11.25
N ILE A 298 6.20 -26.75 10.82
CA ILE A 298 5.88 -25.86 9.71
C ILE A 298 5.58 -24.42 10.16
N GLY A 299 5.59 -24.16 11.47
CA GLY A 299 5.24 -22.85 12.05
C GLY A 299 6.12 -21.71 11.58
N THR A 300 7.42 -21.94 11.41
CA THR A 300 8.37 -20.93 10.91
C THR A 300 8.08 -20.56 9.46
N ASN A 301 7.85 -21.55 8.58
CA ASN A 301 7.51 -21.30 7.18
C ASN A 301 6.18 -20.52 7.07
N ARG A 302 5.18 -20.92 7.86
CA ARG A 302 3.92 -20.18 7.98
C ARG A 302 4.13 -18.70 8.32
N LEU A 303 4.92 -18.44 9.37
CA LEU A 303 5.17 -17.06 9.82
C LEU A 303 5.87 -16.23 8.73
N HIS A 304 6.88 -16.80 8.09
CA HIS A 304 7.61 -16.12 7.00
C HIS A 304 6.71 -15.85 5.79
N LEU A 305 5.86 -16.81 5.40
CA LEU A 305 4.92 -16.64 4.29
C LEU A 305 3.90 -15.52 4.56
N ILE A 306 3.42 -15.42 5.81
CA ILE A 306 2.55 -14.31 6.25
C ILE A 306 3.31 -12.98 6.21
N GLN A 307 4.55 -12.94 6.73
CA GLN A 307 5.39 -11.73 6.69
C GLN A 307 5.73 -11.28 5.27
N LYS A 308 5.91 -12.21 4.34
CA LYS A 308 6.11 -11.93 2.92
C LYS A 308 4.83 -11.52 2.18
N GLY A 309 3.67 -11.58 2.84
CA GLY A 309 2.39 -11.25 2.25
C GLY A 309 1.94 -12.22 1.16
N LEU A 310 2.40 -13.47 1.18
CA LEU A 310 2.01 -14.52 0.23
C LEU A 310 0.72 -15.22 0.67
N VAL A 311 0.57 -15.37 1.97
CA VAL A 311 -0.65 -15.92 2.61
C VAL A 311 -1.06 -15.03 3.78
N TYR A 312 -2.30 -15.16 4.21
CA TYR A 312 -2.81 -14.54 5.43
C TYR A 312 -3.67 -15.53 6.21
N SER A 313 -3.94 -15.24 7.48
CA SER A 313 -4.81 -16.05 8.33
C SER A 313 -6.17 -15.38 8.42
N PRO A 314 -7.20 -15.85 7.70
CA PRO A 314 -8.54 -15.31 7.79
C PRO A 314 -9.18 -15.61 9.15
N GLN A 315 -8.82 -16.74 9.75
CA GLN A 315 -9.22 -17.16 11.08
C GLN A 315 -8.14 -18.06 11.70
N HIS A 316 -8.22 -18.26 13.02
CA HIS A 316 -7.27 -19.11 13.74
C HIS A 316 -7.23 -20.53 13.16
N GLY A 317 -6.04 -21.03 12.86
CA GLY A 317 -5.82 -22.38 12.32
C GLY A 317 -5.97 -22.51 10.80
N TYR A 318 -6.29 -21.44 10.09
CA TYR A 318 -6.46 -21.44 8.64
C TYR A 318 -5.54 -20.45 7.96
N LEU A 319 -5.24 -20.73 6.69
CA LEU A 319 -4.49 -19.86 5.79
C LEU A 319 -5.22 -19.75 4.46
N ARG A 320 -5.03 -18.61 3.80
CA ARG A 320 -5.50 -18.34 2.44
C ARG A 320 -4.41 -17.59 1.68
N PHE A 321 -4.34 -17.79 0.37
CA PHE A 321 -3.50 -16.96 -0.49
C PHE A 321 -3.98 -15.50 -0.46
N THR A 322 -3.06 -14.56 -0.47
CA THR A 322 -3.39 -13.12 -0.52
C THR A 322 -3.93 -12.68 -1.87
N VAL A 323 -3.65 -13.45 -2.90
CA VAL A 323 -3.99 -13.15 -4.27
C VAL A 323 -4.80 -14.32 -4.84
N PRO A 324 -5.95 -14.08 -5.49
CA PRO A 324 -6.67 -15.11 -6.22
C PRO A 324 -5.82 -15.64 -7.38
N GLY A 325 -6.12 -16.83 -7.88
CA GLY A 325 -5.39 -17.43 -9.00
C GLY A 325 -3.99 -17.97 -8.70
N MET A 326 -3.47 -17.76 -7.45
CA MET A 326 -2.16 -18.29 -7.05
C MET A 326 -2.16 -19.82 -6.99
N ASN A 327 -3.27 -20.42 -6.62
CA ASN A 327 -3.49 -21.87 -6.61
C ASN A 327 -3.29 -22.46 -7.99
N GLU A 328 -4.02 -21.94 -8.95
CA GLU A 328 -4.01 -22.39 -10.36
C GLU A 328 -2.64 -22.16 -10.98
N TYR A 329 -2.01 -21.04 -10.68
CA TYR A 329 -0.65 -20.76 -11.13
C TYR A 329 0.34 -21.83 -10.61
N ILE A 330 0.29 -22.15 -9.31
CA ILE A 330 1.18 -23.16 -8.73
C ILE A 330 0.94 -24.53 -9.36
N GLN A 331 -0.32 -24.93 -9.53
CA GLN A 331 -0.67 -26.21 -10.17
C GLN A 331 -0.14 -26.31 -11.61
N ARG A 332 -0.35 -25.28 -12.44
CA ARG A 332 0.19 -25.26 -13.83
C ARG A 332 1.71 -25.39 -13.86
N ASN A 333 2.42 -24.71 -12.94
CA ASN A 333 3.89 -24.75 -12.92
C ASN A 333 4.47 -26.03 -12.31
N GLN A 334 3.71 -26.78 -11.52
CA GLN A 334 4.12 -28.10 -11.05
C GLN A 334 4.06 -29.16 -12.18
N ASP A 335 3.02 -29.08 -13.02
CA ASP A 335 2.83 -29.97 -14.15
C ASP A 335 3.95 -29.78 -15.20
N ASP A 336 4.36 -28.54 -15.45
CA ASP A 336 5.47 -28.23 -16.37
C ASP A 336 6.84 -28.72 -15.86
N ALA A 337 7.05 -28.77 -14.55
CA ALA A 337 8.29 -29.27 -13.94
C ALA A 337 8.38 -30.81 -13.92
N THR A 338 7.27 -31.51 -14.15
CA THR A 338 7.16 -32.97 -14.20
C THR A 338 7.07 -33.53 -15.62
N SER A 339 6.96 -32.69 -16.64
CA SER A 339 6.93 -33.01 -18.06
C SER A 339 8.29 -32.80 -18.72
#